data_cd5e473c923da7fef20f303fe4b6826f
#
_entry.id   cd5e473c923da7fef20f303fe4b6826f
#
_cell.length_a   1.000
_cell.length_b   1.000
_cell.length_c   1.000
_cell.angle_alpha   90.00
_cell.angle_beta   90.00
_cell.angle_gamma   90.00
#
_symmetry.space_group_name_H-M   'P 1'
#
loop_
_entity.id
_entity.type
_entity.pdbx_description
1 polymer ?
#
loop_
_entity_poly.entity_id
_entity_poly.type
_entity_poly.pdbx_seq_one_letter_code
_entity_poly.pdbx_strand_id
1 'polypeptide(L)'
;MSWYNEAVFYHIYPLGLAGAPKQNEYGEPVHRLNTLLPWIDHIKEIGCTALYIGPLFESVGHGYETTDYRKLDSRLGDNEDLKNFVATCHEKGIKVIFDGVFNHTGRDFFAFKDIQEKRQNSPYVNWYCNVNFSGNTEYNDGFSYENWGGYNLLVKLNQRNPDVQNYICDVIRFWVSEFDVDGIRLDGRSGL
;
A
#
# COMPACT_ATOMS: atom_id res chain seq x y z
N MET A 1 16.13 3.77 24.80
CA MET A 1 16.34 3.33 23.40
C MET A 1 15.00 3.06 22.74
N SER A 2 14.86 3.45 21.48
CA SER A 2 13.67 3.14 20.71
C SER A 2 13.66 1.63 20.39
N TRP A 3 12.46 1.00 20.45
CA TRP A 3 12.31 -0.43 20.22
C TRP A 3 12.93 -0.91 18.89
N TYR A 4 12.91 -0.08 17.85
CA TYR A 4 13.42 -0.42 16.52
C TYR A 4 14.96 -0.53 16.46
N ASN A 5 15.69 0.04 17.41
CA ASN A 5 17.16 -0.07 17.46
C ASN A 5 17.63 -1.47 17.86
N GLU A 6 16.81 -2.21 18.58
CA GLU A 6 17.10 -3.57 19.05
C GLU A 6 16.27 -4.63 18.32
N ALA A 7 15.44 -4.21 17.37
CA ALA A 7 14.52 -5.11 16.69
C ALA A 7 15.25 -6.04 15.72
N VAL A 8 14.83 -7.30 15.70
CA VAL A 8 15.18 -8.28 14.68
C VAL A 8 13.95 -8.50 13.83
N PHE A 9 14.03 -8.12 12.55
CA PHE A 9 12.90 -8.09 11.64
C PHE A 9 12.74 -9.38 10.85
N TYR A 10 11.50 -9.80 10.68
CA TYR A 10 11.08 -10.79 9.69
C TYR A 10 10.23 -10.08 8.62
N HIS A 11 10.40 -10.46 7.37
CA HIS A 11 9.64 -9.86 6.25
C HIS A 11 8.69 -10.88 5.64
N ILE A 12 7.42 -10.48 5.45
CA ILE A 12 6.42 -11.26 4.72
C ILE A 12 5.88 -10.42 3.55
N TYR A 13 5.91 -11.02 2.36
CA TYR A 13 5.14 -10.57 1.21
C TYR A 13 3.82 -11.35 1.19
N PRO A 14 2.72 -10.75 1.70
CA PRO A 14 1.52 -11.53 2.01
C PRO A 14 0.81 -12.09 0.79
N LEU A 15 0.71 -11.35 -0.31
CA LEU A 15 0.06 -11.84 -1.54
C LEU A 15 0.76 -13.10 -2.06
N GLY A 16 2.08 -13.14 -2.05
CA GLY A 16 2.85 -14.29 -2.48
C GLY A 16 2.74 -15.46 -1.51
N LEU A 17 2.97 -15.22 -0.23
CA LEU A 17 2.99 -16.29 0.78
C LEU A 17 1.61 -16.92 0.98
N ALA A 18 0.55 -16.14 0.89
CA ALA A 18 -0.83 -16.63 1.02
C ALA A 18 -1.38 -17.26 -0.26
N GLY A 19 -0.61 -17.27 -1.34
CA GLY A 19 -1.04 -17.86 -2.61
C GLY A 19 -2.19 -17.11 -3.29
N ALA A 20 -2.22 -15.78 -3.17
CA ALA A 20 -3.26 -14.96 -3.79
C ALA A 20 -3.14 -14.97 -5.32
N PRO A 21 -4.26 -14.81 -6.06
CA PRO A 21 -4.21 -14.64 -7.51
C PRO A 21 -3.35 -13.43 -7.91
N LYS A 22 -2.65 -13.53 -9.05
CA LYS A 22 -1.78 -12.46 -9.54
C LYS A 22 -2.54 -11.19 -9.95
N GLN A 23 -3.78 -11.33 -10.40
CA GLN A 23 -4.66 -10.23 -10.75
C GLN A 23 -5.78 -10.12 -9.74
N ASN A 24 -6.09 -8.88 -9.35
CA ASN A 24 -7.18 -8.59 -8.44
C ASN A 24 -8.47 -8.37 -9.24
N GLU A 25 -9.48 -9.15 -8.95
CA GLU A 25 -10.81 -9.03 -9.57
C GLU A 25 -11.74 -8.11 -8.77
N TYR A 26 -11.27 -7.59 -7.63
CA TYR A 26 -12.03 -6.72 -6.71
C TYR A 26 -13.34 -7.35 -6.24
N GLY A 27 -13.33 -8.67 -6.08
CA GLY A 27 -14.48 -9.43 -5.62
C GLY A 27 -14.67 -9.43 -4.10
N GLU A 28 -15.54 -10.32 -3.64
CA GLU A 28 -15.74 -10.52 -2.21
C GLU A 28 -14.45 -10.93 -1.52
N PRO A 29 -14.22 -10.49 -0.27
CA PRO A 29 -13.01 -10.84 0.46
C PRO A 29 -12.81 -12.35 0.60
N VAL A 30 -11.60 -12.82 0.31
CA VAL A 30 -11.17 -14.18 0.59
C VAL A 30 -10.12 -14.12 1.69
N HIS A 31 -10.39 -14.71 2.83
CA HIS A 31 -9.64 -14.53 4.09
C HIS A 31 -8.28 -15.24 4.10
N ARG A 32 -7.46 -15.02 3.08
CA ARG A 32 -6.13 -15.66 2.94
C ARG A 32 -5.13 -15.20 3.97
N LEU A 33 -5.28 -13.97 4.49
CA LEU A 33 -4.38 -13.47 5.53
C LEU A 33 -4.41 -14.37 6.78
N ASN A 34 -5.58 -14.94 7.10
CA ASN A 34 -5.73 -15.82 8.26
C ASN A 34 -4.88 -17.10 8.14
N THR A 35 -4.53 -17.51 6.91
CA THR A 35 -3.64 -18.67 6.70
C THR A 35 -2.20 -18.36 7.14
N LEU A 36 -1.85 -17.10 7.32
CA LEU A 36 -0.53 -16.66 7.76
C LEU A 36 -0.41 -16.55 9.28
N LEU A 37 -1.50 -16.69 10.05
CA LEU A 37 -1.45 -16.61 11.51
C LEU A 37 -0.43 -17.58 12.15
N PRO A 38 -0.29 -18.84 11.68
CA PRO A 38 0.73 -19.75 12.24
C PRO A 38 2.17 -19.26 12.04
N TRP A 39 2.44 -18.41 11.05
CA TRP A 39 3.78 -17.83 10.84
C TRP A 39 4.22 -16.93 11.99
N ILE A 40 3.28 -16.36 12.73
CA ILE A 40 3.59 -15.48 13.88
C ILE A 40 4.36 -16.27 14.96
N ASP A 41 3.94 -17.50 15.23
CA ASP A 41 4.64 -18.38 16.17
C ASP A 41 6.05 -18.73 15.67
N HIS A 42 6.20 -19.00 14.38
CA HIS A 42 7.49 -19.25 13.76
C HIS A 42 8.43 -18.04 13.91
N ILE A 43 7.95 -16.84 13.64
CA ILE A 43 8.70 -15.59 13.78
C ILE A 43 9.23 -15.44 15.22
N LYS A 44 8.38 -15.73 16.19
CA LYS A 44 8.74 -15.68 17.59
C LYS A 44 9.80 -16.74 17.95
N GLU A 45 9.62 -17.97 17.48
CA GLU A 45 10.54 -19.10 17.76
C GLU A 45 11.96 -18.82 17.27
N ILE A 46 12.13 -18.19 16.10
CA ILE A 46 13.45 -17.87 15.56
C ILE A 46 14.06 -16.60 16.16
N GLY A 47 13.39 -15.98 17.13
CA GLY A 47 13.92 -14.82 17.86
C GLY A 47 13.70 -13.48 17.19
N CYS A 48 12.85 -13.37 16.17
CA CYS A 48 12.46 -12.08 15.59
C CYS A 48 11.48 -11.38 16.52
N THR A 49 11.59 -10.05 16.62
CA THR A 49 10.79 -9.22 17.52
C THR A 49 9.88 -8.25 16.77
N ALA A 50 10.03 -8.17 15.46
CA ALA A 50 9.24 -7.29 14.60
C ALA A 50 8.95 -7.96 13.26
N LEU A 51 7.77 -7.68 12.73
CA LEU A 51 7.34 -8.12 11.41
C LEU A 51 7.15 -6.92 10.50
N TYR A 52 7.87 -6.92 9.39
CA TYR A 52 7.59 -6.05 8.26
C TYR A 52 6.70 -6.82 7.28
N ILE A 53 5.48 -6.34 7.06
CA ILE A 53 4.50 -6.99 6.20
C ILE A 53 3.94 -6.03 5.18
N GLY A 54 3.94 -6.42 3.93
CA GLY A 54 3.36 -5.63 2.85
C GLY A 54 3.96 -5.94 1.49
N PRO A 55 3.37 -5.29 0.48
CA PRO A 55 2.18 -4.42 0.55
C PRO A 55 0.90 -5.19 0.88
N LEU A 56 -0.03 -4.52 1.55
CA LEU A 56 -1.26 -5.13 2.10
C LEU A 56 -2.55 -4.61 1.46
N PHE A 57 -2.54 -3.36 0.97
CA PHE A 57 -3.78 -2.65 0.64
C PHE A 57 -4.21 -2.90 -0.81
N GLU A 58 -5.49 -2.65 -1.10
CA GLU A 58 -6.09 -2.97 -2.40
C GLU A 58 -5.22 -2.48 -3.55
N SER A 59 -4.91 -3.38 -4.48
CA SER A 59 -4.03 -3.12 -5.63
C SER A 59 -4.48 -3.90 -6.85
N VAL A 60 -3.92 -3.54 -8.00
CA VAL A 60 -4.23 -4.19 -9.28
C VAL A 60 -3.66 -5.61 -9.34
N GLY A 61 -2.43 -5.80 -8.90
CA GLY A 61 -1.71 -7.08 -9.05
C GLY A 61 -0.74 -7.37 -7.91
N HIS A 62 0.52 -6.88 -7.99
CA HIS A 62 1.56 -7.26 -7.02
C HIS A 62 1.50 -6.51 -5.70
N GLY A 63 0.61 -5.55 -5.54
CA GLY A 63 0.49 -4.79 -4.30
C GLY A 63 1.06 -3.38 -4.36
N TYR A 64 1.92 -3.06 -5.32
CA TYR A 64 2.57 -1.75 -5.44
C TYR A 64 1.76 -0.75 -6.28
N GLU A 65 0.82 -1.21 -7.07
CA GLU A 65 -0.13 -0.38 -7.82
C GLU A 65 -1.43 -0.18 -7.02
N THR A 66 -1.30 0.57 -5.92
CA THR A 66 -2.37 0.76 -4.93
C THR A 66 -3.57 1.50 -5.49
N THR A 67 -4.75 0.96 -5.23
CA THR A 67 -6.03 1.55 -5.64
C THR A 67 -6.85 2.05 -4.47
N ASP A 68 -6.65 1.51 -3.26
CA ASP A 68 -7.28 1.98 -2.03
C ASP A 68 -6.37 1.72 -0.83
N TYR A 69 -5.88 2.77 -0.19
CA TYR A 69 -4.96 2.68 0.96
C TYR A 69 -5.65 2.33 2.27
N ARG A 70 -6.98 2.35 2.34
CA ARG A 70 -7.76 2.14 3.59
C ARG A 70 -8.47 0.80 3.62
N LYS A 71 -8.24 -0.03 2.63
CA LYS A 71 -8.89 -1.32 2.48
C LYS A 71 -7.85 -2.40 2.27
N LEU A 72 -7.85 -3.41 3.13
CA LEU A 72 -7.03 -4.61 2.89
C LEU A 72 -7.40 -5.19 1.52
N ASP A 73 -6.38 -5.62 0.77
CA ASP A 73 -6.58 -6.27 -0.51
C ASP A 73 -7.59 -7.42 -0.36
N SER A 74 -8.63 -7.41 -1.19
CA SER A 74 -9.71 -8.39 -1.10
C SER A 74 -9.24 -9.83 -1.31
N ARG A 75 -8.10 -10.03 -1.96
CA ARG A 75 -7.46 -11.35 -2.09
C ARG A 75 -6.86 -11.85 -0.76
N LEU A 76 -6.63 -10.95 0.19
CA LEU A 76 -6.12 -11.27 1.54
C LEU A 76 -7.21 -11.34 2.59
N GLY A 77 -8.30 -10.62 2.40
CA GLY A 77 -9.40 -10.59 3.34
C GLY A 77 -10.03 -9.21 3.47
N ASP A 78 -10.48 -8.89 4.68
CA ASP A 78 -11.06 -7.59 5.02
C ASP A 78 -10.26 -6.90 6.14
N ASN A 79 -10.67 -5.68 6.50
CA ASN A 79 -9.97 -4.90 7.52
C ASN A 79 -10.03 -5.56 8.90
N GLU A 80 -11.07 -6.31 9.21
CA GLU A 80 -11.14 -7.06 10.47
C GLU A 80 -10.08 -8.15 10.53
N ASP A 81 -9.79 -8.81 9.41
CA ASP A 81 -8.72 -9.81 9.33
C ASP A 81 -7.36 -9.18 9.63
N LEU A 82 -7.09 -8.00 9.08
CA LEU A 82 -5.83 -7.29 9.31
C LEU A 82 -5.72 -6.83 10.77
N LYS A 83 -6.78 -6.29 11.31
CA LYS A 83 -6.85 -5.88 12.71
C LYS A 83 -6.55 -7.05 13.64
N ASN A 84 -7.15 -8.20 13.40
CA ASN A 84 -6.91 -9.42 14.17
C ASN A 84 -5.47 -9.92 14.02
N PHE A 85 -4.91 -9.85 12.81
CA PHE A 85 -3.54 -10.28 12.55
C PHE A 85 -2.53 -9.44 13.34
N VAL A 86 -2.68 -8.12 13.34
CA VAL A 86 -1.82 -7.22 14.11
C VAL A 86 -1.97 -7.46 15.61
N ALA A 87 -3.21 -7.62 16.10
CA ALA A 87 -3.47 -7.92 17.52
C ALA A 87 -2.81 -9.23 17.93
N THR A 88 -2.86 -10.25 17.10
CA THR A 88 -2.21 -11.54 17.35
C THR A 88 -0.69 -11.39 17.43
N CYS A 89 -0.09 -10.59 16.53
CA CYS A 89 1.34 -10.26 16.63
C CYS A 89 1.68 -9.62 17.98
N HIS A 90 0.88 -8.64 18.40
CA HIS A 90 1.11 -7.93 19.66
C HIS A 90 0.99 -8.84 20.87
N GLU A 91 0.03 -9.78 20.89
CA GLU A 91 -0.10 -10.79 21.95
C GLU A 91 1.15 -11.64 22.08
N LYS A 92 1.86 -11.88 20.98
CA LYS A 92 3.12 -12.63 20.94
C LYS A 92 4.35 -11.76 21.18
N GLY A 93 4.18 -10.48 21.47
CA GLY A 93 5.29 -9.55 21.69
C GLY A 93 6.00 -9.12 20.41
N ILE A 94 5.35 -9.23 19.25
CA ILE A 94 5.91 -8.86 17.95
C ILE A 94 5.35 -7.51 17.51
N LYS A 95 6.23 -6.56 17.21
CA LYS A 95 5.88 -5.27 16.61
C LYS A 95 5.58 -5.45 15.13
N VAL A 96 4.71 -4.60 14.58
CA VAL A 96 4.29 -4.69 13.17
C VAL A 96 4.56 -3.39 12.44
N ILE A 97 5.19 -3.50 11.28
CA ILE A 97 5.46 -2.38 10.36
C ILE A 97 4.75 -2.67 9.04
N PHE A 98 3.99 -1.67 8.55
CA PHE A 98 3.36 -1.73 7.25
C PHE A 98 4.22 -1.10 6.17
N ASP A 99 4.05 -1.59 4.94
CA ASP A 99 4.65 -1.00 3.75
C ASP A 99 3.81 0.20 3.29
N GLY A 100 4.41 1.38 3.27
CA GLY A 100 3.78 2.62 2.82
C GLY A 100 4.21 2.97 1.40
N VAL A 101 3.42 2.57 0.41
CA VAL A 101 3.67 2.81 -1.00
C VAL A 101 3.07 4.15 -1.40
N PHE A 102 3.73 5.26 -1.01
CA PHE A 102 3.24 6.62 -1.21
C PHE A 102 3.97 7.42 -2.29
N ASN A 103 4.93 6.81 -2.99
CA ASN A 103 5.61 7.45 -4.11
C ASN A 103 4.70 7.54 -5.35
N HIS A 104 3.84 6.56 -5.53
CA HIS A 104 2.95 6.43 -6.69
C HIS A 104 1.66 5.75 -6.29
N THR A 105 0.64 5.82 -7.17
CA THR A 105 -0.58 5.02 -7.06
C THR A 105 -0.75 4.16 -8.30
N GLY A 106 -1.67 3.18 -8.24
CA GLY A 106 -2.18 2.52 -9.42
C GLY A 106 -3.12 3.42 -10.21
N ARG A 107 -3.48 2.98 -11.40
CA ARG A 107 -4.36 3.71 -12.33
C ARG A 107 -5.83 3.69 -11.89
N ASP A 108 -6.23 2.72 -11.06
CA ASP A 108 -7.60 2.62 -10.53
C ASP A 108 -7.80 3.39 -9.22
N PHE A 109 -6.78 4.12 -8.76
CA PHE A 109 -6.89 5.01 -7.61
C PHE A 109 -7.85 6.16 -7.90
N PHE A 110 -8.69 6.56 -6.93
CA PHE A 110 -9.79 7.50 -7.17
C PHE A 110 -9.36 8.81 -7.82
N ALA A 111 -8.23 9.38 -7.39
CA ALA A 111 -7.75 10.66 -7.93
C ALA A 111 -7.32 10.54 -9.39
N PHE A 112 -6.69 9.42 -9.76
CA PHE A 112 -6.30 9.19 -11.15
C PHE A 112 -7.51 8.91 -12.05
N LYS A 113 -8.47 8.13 -11.56
CA LYS A 113 -9.72 7.89 -12.29
C LYS A 113 -10.50 9.18 -12.55
N ASP A 114 -10.50 10.11 -11.60
CA ASP A 114 -11.11 11.42 -11.79
C ASP A 114 -10.45 12.23 -12.90
N ILE A 115 -9.11 12.16 -13.02
CA ILE A 115 -8.38 12.81 -14.12
C ILE A 115 -8.74 12.17 -15.46
N GLN A 116 -8.88 10.86 -15.53
CA GLN A 116 -9.31 10.17 -16.74
C GLN A 116 -10.69 10.64 -17.21
N GLU A 117 -11.59 10.88 -16.27
CA GLU A 117 -12.97 11.30 -16.56
C GLU A 117 -13.07 12.80 -16.85
N LYS A 118 -12.50 13.65 -15.99
CA LYS A 118 -12.69 15.11 -16.02
C LYS A 118 -11.55 15.86 -16.71
N ARG A 119 -10.44 15.19 -16.95
CA ARG A 119 -9.26 15.75 -17.62
C ARG A 119 -8.77 17.02 -16.91
N GLN A 120 -8.59 18.12 -17.62
CA GLN A 120 -8.11 19.39 -17.07
C GLN A 120 -9.02 19.95 -15.96
N ASN A 121 -10.28 19.54 -15.92
CA ASN A 121 -11.25 20.00 -14.92
C ASN A 121 -11.19 19.20 -13.61
N SER A 122 -10.36 18.16 -13.54
CA SER A 122 -10.20 17.39 -12.30
C SER A 122 -9.44 18.22 -11.25
N PRO A 123 -9.92 18.25 -9.99
CA PRO A 123 -9.16 18.85 -8.90
C PRO A 123 -7.89 18.09 -8.53
N TYR A 124 -7.68 16.89 -9.09
CA TYR A 124 -6.55 16.02 -8.76
C TYR A 124 -5.40 16.06 -9.77
N VAL A 125 -5.48 16.93 -10.81
CA VAL A 125 -4.42 17.01 -11.83
C VAL A 125 -3.06 17.26 -11.18
N ASN A 126 -2.98 18.13 -10.17
CA ASN A 126 -1.74 18.48 -9.48
C ASN A 126 -1.37 17.50 -8.36
N TRP A 127 -2.15 16.45 -8.15
CA TRP A 127 -1.78 15.35 -7.27
C TRP A 127 -0.67 14.47 -7.87
N TYR A 128 -0.51 14.54 -9.19
CA TYR A 128 0.48 13.77 -9.94
C TYR A 128 1.47 14.68 -10.63
N CYS A 129 2.65 14.12 -10.94
CA CYS A 129 3.74 14.87 -11.55
C CYS A 129 3.58 14.91 -13.08
N ASN A 130 3.72 16.12 -13.65
CA ASN A 130 3.87 16.33 -15.09
C ASN A 130 2.74 15.72 -15.94
N VAL A 131 1.49 15.88 -15.49
CA VAL A 131 0.33 15.50 -16.28
C VAL A 131 0.27 16.40 -17.53
N ASN A 132 0.31 15.79 -18.71
CA ASN A 132 0.37 16.49 -20.00
C ASN A 132 -0.75 15.99 -20.91
N PHE A 133 -1.74 16.86 -21.15
CA PHE A 133 -2.90 16.54 -21.99
C PHE A 133 -2.61 16.63 -23.49
N SER A 134 -1.39 16.98 -23.87
CA SER A 134 -0.91 16.89 -25.26
C SER A 134 -0.14 15.59 -25.54
N GLY A 135 0.07 14.77 -24.50
CA GLY A 135 0.75 13.48 -24.60
C GLY A 135 -0.20 12.30 -24.59
N ASN A 136 0.36 11.11 -24.56
CA ASN A 136 -0.37 9.85 -24.46
C ASN A 136 0.53 8.76 -23.91
N THR A 137 -0.06 7.63 -23.53
CA THR A 137 0.66 6.42 -23.12
C THR A 137 0.06 5.20 -23.85
N GLU A 138 0.63 4.01 -23.58
CA GLU A 138 0.10 2.73 -24.07
C GLU A 138 -1.35 2.47 -23.63
N TYR A 139 -1.82 3.16 -22.59
CA TYR A 139 -3.20 3.02 -22.09
C TYR A 139 -4.21 3.89 -22.83
N ASN A 140 -3.75 4.76 -23.73
CA ASN A 140 -4.61 5.61 -24.58
C ASN A 140 -5.60 6.50 -23.82
N ASP A 141 -5.18 7.05 -22.68
CA ASP A 141 -6.00 8.02 -21.93
C ASP A 141 -6.06 9.41 -22.60
N GLY A 142 -5.17 9.67 -23.57
CA GLY A 142 -5.04 10.99 -24.19
C GLY A 142 -4.27 11.99 -23.33
N PHE A 143 -3.48 11.53 -22.38
CA PHE A 143 -2.52 12.31 -21.61
C PHE A 143 -1.36 11.45 -21.15
N SER A 144 -0.24 12.07 -20.85
CA SER A 144 0.94 11.44 -20.27
C SER A 144 1.21 11.99 -18.87
N TYR A 145 2.04 11.31 -18.14
CA TYR A 145 2.37 11.64 -16.76
C TYR A 145 3.72 11.03 -16.39
N GLU A 146 4.29 11.48 -15.29
CA GLU A 146 5.49 10.89 -14.73
C GLU A 146 5.14 9.57 -14.03
N ASN A 147 6.01 8.57 -14.17
CA ASN A 147 5.82 7.25 -13.59
C ASN A 147 6.99 6.86 -12.67
N TRP A 148 6.86 5.72 -12.02
CA TRP A 148 7.94 5.12 -11.26
C TRP A 148 8.58 3.97 -12.08
N GLY A 149 9.89 4.01 -12.20
CA GLY A 149 10.67 2.92 -12.81
C GLY A 149 10.41 2.67 -14.29
N GLY A 150 9.81 3.61 -15.01
CA GLY A 150 9.48 3.45 -16.41
C GLY A 150 8.14 2.76 -16.68
N TYR A 151 7.35 2.51 -15.63
CA TYR A 151 6.07 1.80 -15.73
C TYR A 151 4.90 2.77 -15.59
N ASN A 152 4.14 2.99 -16.66
CA ASN A 152 2.96 3.86 -16.64
C ASN A 152 1.80 3.29 -15.80
N LEU A 153 1.88 2.05 -15.37
CA LEU A 153 0.99 1.47 -14.37
C LEU A 153 1.17 2.11 -12.99
N LEU A 154 2.35 2.66 -12.71
CA LEU A 154 2.74 3.26 -11.44
C LEU A 154 2.82 4.78 -11.60
N VAL A 155 1.74 5.48 -11.26
CA VAL A 155 1.59 6.91 -11.52
C VAL A 155 2.19 7.71 -10.37
N LYS A 156 3.22 8.51 -10.66
CA LYS A 156 3.97 9.23 -9.62
C LYS A 156 3.15 10.32 -8.96
N LEU A 157 3.01 10.24 -7.64
CA LEU A 157 2.38 11.27 -6.83
C LEU A 157 3.28 12.50 -6.67
N ASN A 158 2.66 13.67 -6.70
CA ASN A 158 3.33 14.92 -6.38
C ASN A 158 3.36 15.14 -4.86
N GLN A 159 4.40 14.66 -4.21
CA GLN A 159 4.54 14.75 -2.76
C GLN A 159 4.81 16.18 -2.26
N ARG A 160 5.04 17.13 -3.15
CA ARG A 160 5.15 18.56 -2.83
C ARG A 160 3.78 19.24 -2.70
N ASN A 161 2.73 18.62 -3.24
CA ASN A 161 1.36 19.14 -3.13
C ASN A 161 0.86 18.96 -1.69
N PRO A 162 0.45 20.04 -0.98
CA PRO A 162 -0.05 19.92 0.39
C PRO A 162 -1.26 19.02 0.53
N ASP A 163 -2.13 18.95 -0.46
CA ASP A 163 -3.31 18.07 -0.44
C ASP A 163 -2.92 16.59 -0.48
N VAL A 164 -1.88 16.26 -1.26
CA VAL A 164 -1.31 14.91 -1.30
C VAL A 164 -0.67 14.57 0.05
N GLN A 165 0.10 15.51 0.63
CA GLN A 165 0.70 15.33 1.94
C GLN A 165 -0.35 15.08 3.02
N ASN A 166 -1.44 15.87 3.03
CA ASN A 166 -2.54 15.72 3.96
C ASN A 166 -3.25 14.38 3.78
N TYR A 167 -3.47 13.95 2.55
CA TYR A 167 -4.07 12.65 2.25
C TYR A 167 -3.21 11.50 2.79
N ILE A 168 -1.91 11.53 2.56
CA ILE A 168 -0.97 10.51 3.06
C ILE A 168 -0.98 10.49 4.60
N CYS A 169 -0.94 11.66 5.24
CA CYS A 169 -1.02 11.75 6.70
C CYS A 169 -2.32 11.18 7.25
N ASP A 170 -3.44 11.43 6.59
CA ASP A 170 -4.74 10.90 7.00
C ASP A 170 -4.79 9.37 6.85
N VAL A 171 -4.19 8.83 5.80
CA VAL A 171 -4.05 7.37 5.63
C VAL A 171 -3.24 6.77 6.78
N ILE A 172 -2.10 7.36 7.10
CA ILE A 172 -1.23 6.90 8.19
C ILE A 172 -1.97 6.95 9.52
N ARG A 173 -2.70 8.02 9.82
CA ARG A 173 -3.53 8.13 11.02
C ARG A 173 -4.59 7.04 11.06
N PHE A 174 -5.22 6.76 9.93
CA PHE A 174 -6.18 5.66 9.82
C PHE A 174 -5.54 4.31 10.15
N TRP A 175 -4.36 4.03 9.60
CA TRP A 175 -3.66 2.77 9.88
C TRP A 175 -3.31 2.61 11.35
N VAL A 176 -2.84 3.68 11.99
CA VAL A 176 -2.53 3.65 13.43
C VAL A 176 -3.79 3.46 14.27
N SER A 177 -4.85 4.18 13.94
CA SER A 177 -6.12 4.12 14.68
C SER A 177 -6.85 2.79 14.51
N GLU A 178 -6.93 2.29 13.27
CA GLU A 178 -7.70 1.09 12.94
C GLU A 178 -6.93 -0.20 13.20
N PHE A 179 -5.64 -0.24 12.89
CA PHE A 179 -4.86 -1.46 12.93
C PHE A 179 -3.82 -1.51 14.06
N ASP A 180 -3.62 -0.41 14.77
CA ASP A 180 -2.63 -0.31 15.86
C ASP A 180 -1.21 -0.66 15.39
N VAL A 181 -0.84 -0.25 14.19
CA VAL A 181 0.47 -0.52 13.62
C VAL A 181 1.57 0.25 14.36
N ASP A 182 2.74 -0.34 14.51
CA ASP A 182 3.86 0.22 15.27
C ASP A 182 4.79 1.10 14.44
N GLY A 183 4.77 0.95 13.13
CA GLY A 183 5.60 1.74 12.24
C GLY A 183 5.24 1.54 10.78
N ILE A 184 5.85 2.36 9.93
CA ILE A 184 5.62 2.36 8.50
C ILE A 184 6.97 2.45 7.79
N ARG A 185 7.21 1.53 6.85
CA ARG A 185 8.31 1.63 5.92
C ARG A 185 7.83 2.38 4.68
N LEU A 186 8.50 3.48 4.36
CA LEU A 186 8.21 4.23 3.14
C LEU A 186 8.94 3.58 1.97
N ASP A 187 8.17 3.02 1.03
CA ASP A 187 8.70 2.45 -0.20
C ASP A 187 8.88 3.52 -1.27
N GLY A 188 9.86 3.32 -2.16
CA GLY A 188 10.13 4.24 -3.25
C GLY A 188 10.76 5.54 -2.79
N ARG A 189 12.05 5.51 -2.46
CA ARG A 189 12.80 6.74 -2.24
C ARG A 189 12.64 7.65 -3.46
N SER A 190 11.99 8.80 -3.26
CA SER A 190 12.16 9.90 -4.18
C SER A 190 13.63 10.23 -4.20
N GLY A 191 14.30 10.01 -5.31
CA GLY A 191 15.62 10.58 -5.51
C GLY A 191 15.52 12.09 -5.29
N LEU A 192 16.20 12.58 -4.28
CA LEU A 192 16.46 14.02 -4.15
C LEU A 192 17.33 14.46 -5.31
#